data_c78aa75907745e86cb96cd3b1b7629ef
#
_entry.id   c78aa75907745e86cb96cd3b1b7629ef
#
_cell.length_a   1.000
_cell.length_b   1.000
_cell.length_c   1.000
_cell.angle_alpha   90.00
_cell.angle_beta   90.00
_cell.angle_gamma   90.00
#
_symmetry.space_group_name_H-M   'P 1'
#
loop_
_entity.id
_entity.type
_entity.pdbx_description
1 polymer ?
#
loop_
_entity_poly.entity_id
_entity_poly.type
_entity_poly.pdbx_seq_one_letter_code
_entity_poly.pdbx_strand_id
1 'polypeptide(L)'
;MNISHKQALRSALLLLILIATPMITTYAQTRTGQDDSGETSTMRAQADAFLRQMPADLQHRQTIAILKAIDGDGSELLAVRQSRNAPPAVAPNVQTRMLTDHLCLYEPKGTADKLLPVLLYLHGGGWTFGSINSCGRFCNAMAASGTMRVVALDYRLAPEHPYPAGLHDCIEAVNYLVDHAEELRIDPSRVTLGGDSSGGNLALATALSAACRGKVESLLLFYPVTKAFDDGSASWQQYGRGFGLDTEIMEAFNRAYTLRADAHDTAISVGLCSDSTLQTLPRTLLIAAERDILRDQGKELVERMGQKARRIEYEGAVHLFITVPGQEVAFQRAVVDVVGFIENGK
;
A
#
# COMPACT_ATOMS: atom_id res chain seq x y z
N MET A 1 39.18 26.81 2.45
CA MET A 1 39.05 25.55 1.75
C MET A 1 37.98 24.70 2.44
N ASN A 2 36.77 24.69 1.95
CA ASN A 2 35.72 23.68 2.23
C ASN A 2 34.35 24.18 1.70
N ILE A 3 34.23 24.28 0.38
CA ILE A 3 32.94 24.58 -0.30
C ILE A 3 32.55 23.47 -1.30
N SER A 4 33.31 22.38 -1.39
CA SER A 4 33.13 21.40 -2.49
C SER A 4 32.17 20.23 -2.22
N HIS A 5 31.82 19.91 -0.95
CA HIS A 5 30.99 18.74 -0.64
C HIS A 5 29.46 18.99 -0.63
N LYS A 6 29.03 20.23 -0.39
CA LYS A 6 27.58 20.56 -0.39
C LYS A 6 27.00 20.79 -1.80
N GLN A 7 27.85 21.12 -2.77
CA GLN A 7 27.41 21.29 -4.17
C GLN A 7 27.29 19.95 -4.91
N ALA A 8 28.13 18.98 -4.62
CA ALA A 8 28.07 17.65 -5.25
C ALA A 8 26.80 16.85 -4.87
N LEU A 9 26.30 16.98 -3.62
CA LEU A 9 25.06 16.34 -3.21
C LEU A 9 23.80 17.00 -3.81
N ARG A 10 23.83 18.28 -4.13
CA ARG A 10 22.69 18.97 -4.78
C ARG A 10 22.58 18.67 -6.27
N SER A 11 23.69 18.40 -6.94
CA SER A 11 23.69 18.07 -8.38
C SER A 11 23.27 16.63 -8.66
N ALA A 12 23.50 15.69 -7.74
CA ALA A 12 23.03 14.30 -7.88
C ALA A 12 21.51 14.16 -7.64
N LEU A 13 20.90 15.08 -6.86
CA LEU A 13 19.46 15.04 -6.57
C LEU A 13 18.61 15.69 -7.69
N LEU A 14 19.19 16.54 -8.52
CA LEU A 14 18.48 17.26 -9.61
C LEU A 14 18.39 16.46 -10.92
N LEU A 15 19.20 15.41 -11.10
CA LEU A 15 19.22 14.61 -12.33
C LEU A 15 18.22 13.45 -12.35
N LEU A 16 17.59 13.12 -11.22
CA LEU A 16 16.59 12.03 -11.09
C LEU A 16 15.15 12.48 -11.33
N ILE A 17 14.86 13.78 -11.49
CA ILE A 17 13.49 14.32 -11.58
C ILE A 17 12.97 14.41 -13.02
N LEU A 18 13.81 14.25 -14.05
CA LEU A 18 13.44 14.56 -15.45
C LEU A 18 13.00 13.36 -16.30
N ILE A 19 12.83 12.15 -15.77
CA ILE A 19 12.62 10.92 -16.57
C ILE A 19 11.30 10.17 -16.26
N ALA A 20 10.41 10.65 -15.40
CA ALA A 20 9.25 9.85 -14.98
C ALA A 20 8.07 9.82 -15.99
N THR A 21 7.85 10.86 -16.76
CA THR A 21 6.66 10.95 -17.62
C THR A 21 6.75 10.23 -18.97
N PRO A 22 7.90 10.16 -19.66
CA PRO A 22 8.01 9.35 -20.89
C PRO A 22 8.13 7.84 -20.62
N MET A 23 8.58 7.41 -19.43
CA MET A 23 8.76 5.99 -19.12
C MET A 23 7.46 5.20 -18.99
N ILE A 24 6.38 5.75 -18.44
CA ILE A 24 5.11 5.02 -18.28
C ILE A 24 4.51 4.68 -19.65
N THR A 25 4.53 5.62 -20.59
CA THR A 25 4.03 5.40 -21.94
C THR A 25 4.93 4.45 -22.74
N THR A 26 6.25 4.51 -22.55
CA THR A 26 7.22 3.63 -23.21
C THR A 26 7.14 2.21 -22.65
N TYR A 27 6.96 2.03 -21.33
CA TYR A 27 6.86 0.72 -20.68
C TYR A 27 5.59 -0.03 -21.10
N ALA A 28 4.45 0.68 -21.22
CA ALA A 28 3.20 0.09 -21.69
C ALA A 28 3.25 -0.33 -23.17
N GLN A 29 4.02 0.36 -24.00
CA GLN A 29 4.17 0.07 -25.44
C GLN A 29 5.15 -1.07 -25.75
N THR A 30 6.11 -1.38 -24.85
CA THR A 30 7.15 -2.40 -25.08
C THR A 30 6.75 -3.80 -24.63
N ARG A 31 5.58 -3.99 -23.99
CA ARG A 31 5.19 -5.26 -23.36
C ARG A 31 4.70 -6.37 -24.33
N THR A 32 4.61 -6.12 -25.62
CA THR A 32 4.31 -7.12 -26.63
C THR A 32 5.57 -7.86 -27.08
N GLY A 33 6.09 -8.79 -26.24
CA GLY A 33 7.15 -9.72 -26.66
C GLY A 33 8.46 -9.66 -25.87
N GLN A 34 8.50 -9.11 -24.64
CA GLN A 34 9.74 -9.05 -23.84
C GLN A 34 9.88 -10.25 -22.91
N ASP A 35 11.10 -10.78 -22.82
CA ASP A 35 11.55 -11.91 -22.00
C ASP A 35 11.34 -11.62 -20.50
N ASP A 36 10.35 -12.28 -19.87
CA ASP A 36 10.02 -12.19 -18.44
C ASP A 36 11.22 -12.56 -17.54
N SER A 37 12.19 -13.31 -18.03
CA SER A 37 13.38 -13.75 -17.29
C SER A 37 14.32 -12.60 -16.95
N GLY A 38 14.49 -11.65 -17.86
CA GLY A 38 15.33 -10.46 -17.66
C GLY A 38 14.74 -9.49 -16.63
N GLU A 39 13.42 -9.31 -16.62
CA GLU A 39 12.71 -8.47 -15.67
C GLU A 39 12.76 -9.07 -14.26
N THR A 40 12.48 -10.36 -14.11
CA THR A 40 12.59 -11.10 -12.84
C THR A 40 14.00 -11.03 -12.25
N SER A 41 15.03 -11.22 -13.08
CA SER A 41 16.43 -11.11 -12.65
C SER A 41 16.74 -9.70 -12.12
N THR A 42 16.24 -8.66 -12.78
CA THR A 42 16.42 -7.26 -12.36
C THR A 42 15.66 -6.96 -11.08
N MET A 43 14.42 -7.42 -10.93
CA MET A 43 13.65 -7.29 -9.68
C MET A 43 14.40 -7.90 -8.50
N ARG A 44 14.90 -9.13 -8.67
CA ARG A 44 15.67 -9.83 -7.64
C ARG A 44 16.94 -9.08 -7.26
N ALA A 45 17.70 -8.58 -8.24
CA ALA A 45 18.90 -7.81 -7.99
C ALA A 45 18.63 -6.50 -7.24
N GLN A 46 17.56 -5.79 -7.59
CA GLN A 46 17.12 -4.58 -6.89
C GLN A 46 16.66 -4.87 -5.47
N ALA A 47 15.87 -5.92 -5.27
CA ALA A 47 15.41 -6.33 -3.94
C ALA A 47 16.60 -6.74 -3.04
N ASP A 48 17.58 -7.47 -3.56
CA ASP A 48 18.79 -7.82 -2.82
C ASP A 48 19.66 -6.59 -2.48
N ALA A 49 19.73 -5.62 -3.38
CA ALA A 49 20.40 -4.35 -3.10
C ALA A 49 19.67 -3.53 -2.02
N PHE A 50 18.34 -3.49 -2.08
CA PHE A 50 17.49 -2.87 -1.07
C PHE A 50 17.70 -3.51 0.31
N LEU A 51 17.67 -4.83 0.40
CA LEU A 51 17.88 -5.55 1.67
C LEU A 51 19.27 -5.30 2.25
N ARG A 52 20.32 -5.25 1.42
CA ARG A 52 21.69 -4.91 1.88
C ARG A 52 21.83 -3.50 2.43
N GLN A 53 21.00 -2.55 1.99
CA GLN A 53 21.02 -1.17 2.47
C GLN A 53 20.22 -0.99 3.76
N MET A 54 19.34 -1.92 4.09
CA MET A 54 18.55 -1.87 5.31
C MET A 54 19.45 -2.15 6.51
N PRO A 55 19.50 -1.28 7.53
CA PRO A 55 20.24 -1.55 8.76
C PRO A 55 19.77 -2.84 9.42
N ALA A 56 20.70 -3.73 9.78
CA ALA A 56 20.39 -5.06 10.27
C ALA A 56 19.54 -5.09 11.55
N ASP A 57 19.59 -4.02 12.36
CA ASP A 57 18.84 -3.86 13.61
C ASP A 57 17.57 -2.99 13.46
N LEU A 58 17.26 -2.53 12.24
CA LEU A 58 16.17 -1.56 12.01
C LEU A 58 14.83 -2.09 12.52
N GLN A 59 14.46 -3.29 12.11
CA GLN A 59 13.16 -3.86 12.49
C GLN A 59 13.10 -4.20 13.98
N HIS A 60 14.19 -4.71 14.54
CA HIS A 60 14.29 -4.94 15.98
C HIS A 60 14.08 -3.65 16.79
N ARG A 61 14.76 -2.54 16.43
CA ARG A 61 14.54 -1.23 17.08
C ARG A 61 13.10 -0.74 16.95
N GLN A 62 12.48 -0.95 15.79
CA GLN A 62 11.07 -0.59 15.57
C GLN A 62 10.14 -1.47 16.41
N THR A 63 10.41 -2.76 16.53
CA THR A 63 9.70 -3.66 17.43
C THR A 63 9.74 -3.16 18.86
N ILE A 64 10.92 -2.79 19.38
CA ILE A 64 11.08 -2.25 20.74
C ILE A 64 10.25 -0.96 20.90
N ALA A 65 10.28 -0.06 19.91
CA ALA A 65 9.51 1.19 19.95
C ALA A 65 8.00 0.95 20.02
N ILE A 66 7.49 -0.05 19.27
CA ILE A 66 6.08 -0.45 19.33
C ILE A 66 5.73 -1.03 20.71
N LEU A 67 6.54 -1.96 21.23
CA LEU A 67 6.28 -2.59 22.51
C LEU A 67 6.30 -1.60 23.66
N LYS A 68 7.25 -0.64 23.67
CA LYS A 68 7.26 0.46 24.64
C LYS A 68 6.02 1.33 24.56
N ALA A 69 5.54 1.62 23.34
CA ALA A 69 4.33 2.40 23.15
C ALA A 69 3.08 1.65 23.67
N ILE A 70 3.00 0.33 23.51
CA ILE A 70 1.95 -0.52 24.11
C ILE A 70 1.98 -0.40 25.65
N ASP A 71 3.17 -0.33 26.23
CA ASP A 71 3.38 -0.21 27.68
C ASP A 71 3.26 1.26 28.19
N GLY A 72 2.92 2.22 27.31
CA GLY A 72 2.62 3.62 27.64
C GLY A 72 3.71 4.64 27.30
N ASP A 73 4.90 4.23 26.82
CA ASP A 73 5.93 5.15 26.32
C ASP A 73 6.00 5.17 24.79
N GLY A 74 5.25 6.08 24.20
CA GLY A 74 5.18 6.26 22.73
C GLY A 74 6.30 7.12 22.13
N SER A 75 7.28 7.59 22.92
CA SER A 75 8.29 8.57 22.47
C SER A 75 9.14 8.07 21.29
N GLU A 76 9.65 6.83 21.36
CA GLU A 76 10.45 6.23 20.30
C GLU A 76 9.59 5.94 19.05
N LEU A 77 8.35 5.47 19.23
CA LEU A 77 7.41 5.23 18.13
C LEU A 77 7.09 6.53 17.38
N LEU A 78 6.86 7.63 18.11
CA LEU A 78 6.64 8.94 17.51
C LEU A 78 7.87 9.40 16.69
N ALA A 79 9.06 9.21 17.19
CA ALA A 79 10.30 9.54 16.47
C ALA A 79 10.43 8.72 15.17
N VAL A 80 10.08 7.43 15.18
CA VAL A 80 10.05 6.57 13.97
C VAL A 80 9.04 7.10 12.97
N ARG A 81 7.81 7.43 13.40
CA ARG A 81 6.76 8.00 12.52
C ARG A 81 7.23 9.30 11.87
N GLN A 82 7.80 10.21 12.66
CA GLN A 82 8.31 11.49 12.15
C GLN A 82 9.43 11.31 11.12
N SER A 83 10.34 10.36 11.34
CA SER A 83 11.46 10.09 10.41
C SER A 83 10.98 9.57 9.03
N ARG A 84 9.77 9.04 8.93
CA ARG A 84 9.15 8.47 7.73
C ARG A 84 8.10 9.35 7.08
N ASN A 85 7.81 10.52 7.66
CA ASN A 85 6.73 11.40 7.23
C ASN A 85 7.18 12.53 6.30
N ALA A 86 8.20 12.31 5.47
CA ALA A 86 8.63 13.31 4.49
C ALA A 86 7.61 13.39 3.34
N PRO A 87 7.15 14.60 2.96
CA PRO A 87 6.26 14.76 1.82
C PRO A 87 6.89 14.24 0.53
N PRO A 88 6.15 13.49 -0.30
CA PRO A 88 6.64 13.01 -1.58
C PRO A 88 6.78 14.15 -2.59
N ALA A 89 7.66 13.96 -3.58
CA ALA A 89 7.67 14.82 -4.75
C ALA A 89 6.37 14.63 -5.56
N VAL A 90 5.76 15.73 -5.98
CA VAL A 90 4.54 15.72 -6.80
C VAL A 90 4.92 15.84 -8.28
N ALA A 91 4.35 15.00 -9.14
CA ALA A 91 4.59 15.05 -10.58
C ALA A 91 4.09 16.38 -11.18
N PRO A 92 4.76 16.90 -12.23
CA PRO A 92 4.38 18.20 -12.82
C PRO A 92 2.94 18.26 -13.32
N ASN A 93 2.37 17.12 -13.73
CA ASN A 93 1.00 16.99 -14.23
C ASN A 93 -0.03 16.61 -13.16
N VAL A 94 0.36 16.59 -11.88
CA VAL A 94 -0.52 16.34 -10.73
C VAL A 94 -0.63 17.58 -9.87
N GLN A 95 -1.78 17.78 -9.26
CA GLN A 95 -1.99 18.73 -8.16
C GLN A 95 -2.52 17.97 -6.94
N THR A 96 -2.20 18.49 -5.75
CA THR A 96 -2.64 17.90 -4.49
C THR A 96 -3.37 18.92 -3.65
N ARG A 97 -4.41 18.50 -2.96
CA ARG A 97 -5.09 19.32 -1.94
C ARG A 97 -5.65 18.44 -0.82
N MET A 98 -5.67 18.98 0.39
CA MET A 98 -6.39 18.34 1.49
C MET A 98 -7.90 18.54 1.28
N LEU A 99 -8.66 17.46 1.39
CA LEU A 99 -10.12 17.48 1.42
C LEU A 99 -10.64 17.69 2.84
N THR A 100 -9.97 17.06 3.78
CA THR A 100 -10.15 17.18 5.23
C THR A 100 -8.78 17.16 5.90
N ASP A 101 -8.70 17.22 7.22
CA ASP A 101 -7.43 17.08 7.95
C ASP A 101 -6.73 15.71 7.72
N HIS A 102 -7.48 14.72 7.21
CA HIS A 102 -7.03 13.34 7.06
C HIS A 102 -7.09 12.78 5.63
N LEU A 103 -7.69 13.51 4.67
CA LEU A 103 -7.86 13.06 3.29
C LEU A 103 -7.08 13.97 2.34
N CYS A 104 -6.14 13.41 1.59
CA CYS A 104 -5.37 14.11 0.57
C CYS A 104 -5.77 13.63 -0.84
N LEU A 105 -6.26 14.55 -1.67
CA LEU A 105 -6.56 14.30 -3.09
C LEU A 105 -5.33 14.57 -3.95
N TYR A 106 -5.01 13.61 -4.81
CA TYR A 106 -4.10 13.74 -5.94
C TYR A 106 -4.94 13.78 -7.22
N GLU A 107 -4.89 14.88 -7.93
CA GLU A 107 -5.72 15.13 -9.11
C GLU A 107 -4.86 15.38 -10.35
N PRO A 108 -5.13 14.69 -11.48
CA PRO A 108 -4.46 15.01 -12.75
C PRO A 108 -4.82 16.43 -13.22
N LYS A 109 -3.82 17.24 -13.55
CA LYS A 109 -4.07 18.58 -14.12
C LYS A 109 -4.80 18.49 -15.47
N GLY A 110 -5.69 19.44 -15.72
CA GLY A 110 -6.47 19.48 -16.97
C GLY A 110 -7.64 18.48 -16.99
N THR A 111 -8.05 17.96 -15.84
CA THR A 111 -9.19 17.03 -15.71
C THR A 111 -10.29 17.55 -14.78
N ALA A 112 -10.27 18.85 -14.43
CA ALA A 112 -11.23 19.43 -13.47
C ALA A 112 -12.70 19.16 -13.84
N ASP A 113 -13.05 19.21 -15.15
CA ASP A 113 -14.40 18.98 -15.63
C ASP A 113 -14.71 17.51 -15.96
N LYS A 114 -13.73 16.61 -15.84
CA LYS A 114 -13.91 15.20 -16.18
C LYS A 114 -14.42 14.42 -14.98
N LEU A 115 -15.42 13.57 -15.22
CA LEU A 115 -15.85 12.55 -14.29
C LEU A 115 -14.88 11.36 -14.39
N LEU A 116 -14.11 11.11 -13.34
CA LEU A 116 -13.08 10.08 -13.31
C LEU A 116 -13.36 9.03 -12.23
N PRO A 117 -12.89 7.78 -12.39
CA PRO A 117 -12.83 6.83 -11.28
C PRO A 117 -11.96 7.37 -10.16
N VAL A 118 -12.16 6.85 -8.95
CA VAL A 118 -11.34 7.19 -7.78
C VAL A 118 -10.71 5.94 -7.16
N LEU A 119 -9.43 6.06 -6.82
CA LEU A 119 -8.72 5.12 -5.95
C LEU A 119 -8.61 5.74 -4.55
N LEU A 120 -9.32 5.19 -3.57
CA LEU A 120 -9.04 5.47 -2.15
C LEU A 120 -7.93 4.54 -1.69
N TYR A 121 -6.79 5.11 -1.29
CA TYR A 121 -5.61 4.35 -0.93
C TYR A 121 -5.31 4.43 0.56
N LEU A 122 -5.18 3.28 1.20
CA LEU A 122 -4.89 3.06 2.61
C LEU A 122 -3.44 2.62 2.74
N HIS A 123 -2.62 3.44 3.40
CA HIS A 123 -1.20 3.13 3.54
C HIS A 123 -0.94 1.91 4.44
N GLY A 124 0.18 1.22 4.20
CA GLY A 124 0.71 0.18 5.06
C GLY A 124 1.45 0.72 6.28
N GLY A 125 2.13 -0.18 6.98
CA GLY A 125 2.93 0.15 8.17
C GLY A 125 2.44 -0.52 9.44
N GLY A 126 1.81 -1.70 9.32
CA GLY A 126 1.38 -2.51 10.47
C GLY A 126 0.39 -1.79 11.37
N TRP A 127 -0.49 -0.95 10.82
CA TRP A 127 -1.44 -0.11 11.57
C TRP A 127 -0.79 0.82 12.61
N THR A 128 0.55 0.82 12.74
CA THR A 128 1.31 1.62 13.72
C THR A 128 2.19 2.68 13.08
N PHE A 129 2.58 2.50 11.85
CA PHE A 129 3.37 3.44 11.06
C PHE A 129 2.58 3.94 9.86
N GLY A 130 3.18 4.85 9.10
CA GLY A 130 2.62 5.36 7.87
C GLY A 130 1.85 6.64 8.02
N SER A 131 1.52 7.21 6.88
CA SER A 131 0.75 8.45 6.70
C SER A 131 0.41 8.63 5.23
N ILE A 132 -0.37 9.65 4.88
CA ILE A 132 -0.58 10.08 3.49
C ILE A 132 0.74 10.35 2.75
N ASN A 133 1.80 10.76 3.45
CA ASN A 133 3.10 10.99 2.84
C ASN A 133 3.83 9.68 2.50
N SER A 134 3.68 8.64 3.31
CA SER A 134 4.36 7.36 3.08
C SER A 134 3.85 6.62 1.84
N CYS A 135 2.57 6.75 1.49
CA CYS A 135 1.99 6.20 0.26
C CYS A 135 1.98 7.21 -0.91
N GLY A 136 2.40 8.43 -0.68
CA GLY A 136 2.27 9.53 -1.64
C GLY A 136 3.03 9.29 -2.95
N ARG A 137 4.15 8.53 -2.92
CA ARG A 137 4.84 8.13 -4.15
C ARG A 137 3.94 7.35 -5.10
N PHE A 138 3.23 6.36 -4.59
CA PHE A 138 2.31 5.54 -5.38
C PHE A 138 1.07 6.33 -5.79
N CYS A 139 0.43 7.05 -4.86
CA CYS A 139 -0.74 7.88 -5.14
C CYS A 139 -0.46 8.91 -6.25
N ASN A 140 0.70 9.56 -6.19
CA ASN A 140 1.14 10.50 -7.21
C ASN A 140 1.37 9.84 -8.57
N ALA A 141 2.01 8.66 -8.61
CA ALA A 141 2.23 7.92 -9.86
C ALA A 141 0.89 7.48 -10.50
N MET A 142 -0.07 7.05 -9.70
CA MET A 142 -1.39 6.66 -10.18
C MET A 142 -2.16 7.87 -10.74
N ALA A 143 -2.18 9.01 -10.04
CA ALA A 143 -2.80 10.23 -10.53
C ALA A 143 -2.10 10.77 -11.79
N ALA A 144 -0.77 10.62 -11.89
CA ALA A 144 0.01 11.04 -13.05
C ALA A 144 -0.35 10.27 -14.34
N SER A 145 -1.01 9.12 -14.26
CA SER A 145 -1.56 8.41 -15.43
C SER A 145 -2.64 9.23 -16.16
N GLY A 146 -3.28 10.17 -15.48
CA GLY A 146 -4.33 11.01 -16.03
C GLY A 146 -5.72 10.35 -16.11
N THR A 147 -5.86 9.12 -15.66
CA THR A 147 -7.05 8.27 -15.85
C THR A 147 -7.94 8.15 -14.63
N MET A 148 -7.44 8.56 -13.46
CA MET A 148 -8.16 8.49 -12.19
C MET A 148 -7.76 9.62 -11.24
N ARG A 149 -8.63 9.90 -10.26
CA ARG A 149 -8.27 10.63 -9.05
C ARG A 149 -7.82 9.64 -7.99
N VAL A 150 -6.90 10.06 -7.12
CA VAL A 150 -6.43 9.24 -6.01
C VAL A 150 -6.63 10.01 -4.72
N VAL A 151 -7.20 9.36 -3.71
CA VAL A 151 -7.33 9.93 -2.37
C VAL A 151 -6.59 9.05 -1.40
N ALA A 152 -5.66 9.63 -0.64
CA ALA A 152 -4.95 8.95 0.44
C ALA A 152 -5.60 9.31 1.78
N LEU A 153 -5.75 8.33 2.65
CA LEU A 153 -6.30 8.49 4.00
C LEU A 153 -5.20 8.38 5.06
N ASP A 154 -5.20 9.32 5.99
CA ASP A 154 -4.41 9.29 7.23
C ASP A 154 -5.31 8.75 8.36
N TYR A 155 -5.43 7.43 8.46
CA TYR A 155 -6.26 6.78 9.47
C TYR A 155 -5.55 6.72 10.83
N ARG A 156 -6.33 6.67 11.91
CA ARG A 156 -5.81 6.60 13.28
C ARG A 156 -5.00 5.33 13.52
N LEU A 157 -3.82 5.51 14.13
CA LEU A 157 -2.84 4.45 14.30
C LEU A 157 -2.87 3.82 15.70
N ALA A 158 -2.55 2.53 15.76
CA ALA A 158 -2.27 1.78 16.98
C ALA A 158 -0.83 2.11 17.48
N PRO A 159 -0.54 1.91 18.76
CA PRO A 159 -1.41 1.41 19.83
C PRO A 159 -2.32 2.47 20.45
N GLU A 160 -2.15 3.76 20.13
CA GLU A 160 -2.97 4.84 20.71
C GLU A 160 -4.45 4.66 20.36
N HIS A 161 -4.72 4.25 19.11
CA HIS A 161 -6.02 3.98 18.55
C HIS A 161 -6.06 2.57 17.93
N PRO A 162 -6.11 1.49 18.76
CA PRO A 162 -6.15 0.13 18.24
C PRO A 162 -7.47 -0.15 17.52
N TYR A 163 -7.62 -1.35 16.97
CA TYR A 163 -8.89 -1.79 16.38
C TYR A 163 -10.07 -1.45 17.31
N PRO A 164 -11.17 -0.89 16.77
CA PRO A 164 -11.50 -0.71 15.35
C PRO A 164 -11.29 0.73 14.81
N ALA A 165 -10.48 1.58 15.46
CA ALA A 165 -10.43 3.01 15.15
C ALA A 165 -10.07 3.29 13.68
N GLY A 166 -8.96 2.74 13.17
CA GLY A 166 -8.56 2.91 11.78
C GLY A 166 -9.56 2.33 10.76
N LEU A 167 -10.25 1.23 11.11
CA LEU A 167 -11.31 0.68 10.27
C LEU A 167 -12.49 1.64 10.15
N HIS A 168 -12.90 2.29 11.24
CA HIS A 168 -13.96 3.29 11.21
C HIS A 168 -13.58 4.47 10.31
N ASP A 169 -12.34 4.97 10.40
CA ASP A 169 -11.86 6.05 9.54
C ASP A 169 -11.92 5.66 8.06
N CYS A 170 -11.58 4.41 7.72
CA CYS A 170 -11.67 3.90 6.35
C CYS A 170 -13.13 3.85 5.85
N ILE A 171 -14.07 3.41 6.69
CA ILE A 171 -15.50 3.37 6.36
C ILE A 171 -16.03 4.80 6.14
N GLU A 172 -15.68 5.72 7.01
CA GLU A 172 -16.05 7.14 6.89
C GLU A 172 -15.47 7.77 5.61
N ALA A 173 -14.23 7.44 5.25
CA ALA A 173 -13.60 7.93 4.02
C ALA A 173 -14.32 7.44 2.76
N VAL A 174 -14.74 6.16 2.70
CA VAL A 174 -15.55 5.64 1.57
C VAL A 174 -16.88 6.40 1.47
N ASN A 175 -17.58 6.59 2.59
CA ASN A 175 -18.84 7.32 2.61
C ASN A 175 -18.66 8.78 2.18
N TYR A 176 -17.62 9.45 2.69
CA TYR A 176 -17.28 10.82 2.31
C TYR A 176 -17.09 10.96 0.79
N LEU A 177 -16.36 10.05 0.15
CA LEU A 177 -16.13 10.11 -1.30
C LEU A 177 -17.43 9.93 -2.10
N VAL A 178 -18.31 9.04 -1.67
CA VAL A 178 -19.61 8.81 -2.34
C VAL A 178 -20.53 10.02 -2.15
N ASP A 179 -20.59 10.58 -0.94
CA ASP A 179 -21.46 11.71 -0.62
C ASP A 179 -21.00 13.03 -1.31
N HIS A 180 -19.70 13.18 -1.58
CA HIS A 180 -19.12 14.36 -2.25
C HIS A 180 -18.71 14.07 -3.71
N ALA A 181 -19.23 13.01 -4.32
CA ALA A 181 -18.81 12.54 -5.64
C ALA A 181 -18.96 13.62 -6.74
N GLU A 182 -20.06 14.38 -6.71
CA GLU A 182 -20.31 15.47 -7.67
C GLU A 182 -19.28 16.59 -7.52
N GLU A 183 -19.06 17.08 -6.30
CA GLU A 183 -18.07 18.14 -6.00
C GLU A 183 -16.66 17.71 -6.40
N LEU A 184 -16.29 16.47 -6.08
CA LEU A 184 -14.97 15.92 -6.36
C LEU A 184 -14.82 15.47 -7.82
N ARG A 185 -15.88 15.52 -8.63
CA ARG A 185 -15.89 15.03 -10.02
C ARG A 185 -15.40 13.60 -10.16
N ILE A 186 -15.80 12.74 -9.22
CA ILE A 186 -15.54 11.30 -9.24
C ILE A 186 -16.81 10.52 -9.60
N ASP A 187 -16.62 9.40 -10.27
CA ASP A 187 -17.71 8.46 -10.56
C ASP A 187 -17.95 7.56 -9.33
N PRO A 188 -19.07 7.73 -8.59
CA PRO A 188 -19.34 6.96 -7.39
C PRO A 188 -19.59 5.47 -7.67
N SER A 189 -19.82 5.07 -8.92
CA SER A 189 -19.92 3.66 -9.33
C SER A 189 -18.55 3.02 -9.62
N ARG A 190 -17.47 3.82 -9.63
CA ARG A 190 -16.10 3.40 -9.96
C ARG A 190 -15.13 3.74 -8.83
N VAL A 191 -15.50 3.36 -7.61
CA VAL A 191 -14.64 3.49 -6.43
C VAL A 191 -13.80 2.24 -6.28
N THR A 192 -12.49 2.37 -6.46
CA THR A 192 -11.51 1.35 -6.09
C THR A 192 -11.00 1.63 -4.69
N LEU A 193 -11.04 0.64 -3.81
CA LEU A 193 -10.42 0.73 -2.48
C LEU A 193 -9.13 -0.08 -2.51
N GLY A 194 -8.02 0.56 -2.19
CA GLY A 194 -6.70 -0.08 -2.27
C GLY A 194 -5.84 0.15 -1.05
N GLY A 195 -4.83 -0.70 -0.87
CA GLY A 195 -3.84 -0.52 0.17
C GLY A 195 -2.75 -1.59 0.14
N ASP A 196 -1.68 -1.31 0.83
CA ASP A 196 -0.54 -2.20 0.99
C ASP A 196 -0.45 -2.73 2.42
N SER A 197 -0.08 -4.01 2.59
CA SER A 197 0.17 -4.63 3.90
C SER A 197 -1.05 -4.49 4.83
N SER A 198 -0.91 -3.80 5.97
CA SER A 198 -2.01 -3.46 6.89
C SER A 198 -3.09 -2.58 6.23
N GLY A 199 -2.74 -1.72 5.28
CA GLY A 199 -3.72 -0.96 4.50
C GLY A 199 -4.57 -1.87 3.60
N GLY A 200 -3.97 -2.93 3.05
CA GLY A 200 -4.70 -3.98 2.33
C GLY A 200 -5.67 -4.75 3.23
N ASN A 201 -5.30 -4.99 4.48
CA ASN A 201 -6.20 -5.57 5.49
C ASN A 201 -7.40 -4.65 5.76
N LEU A 202 -7.15 -3.35 6.01
CA LEU A 202 -8.20 -2.37 6.20
C LEU A 202 -9.12 -2.25 4.98
N ALA A 203 -8.58 -2.34 3.76
CA ALA A 203 -9.38 -2.33 2.53
C ALA A 203 -10.34 -3.53 2.47
N LEU A 204 -9.87 -4.74 2.79
CA LEU A 204 -10.70 -5.94 2.86
C LEU A 204 -11.82 -5.81 3.91
N ALA A 205 -11.47 -5.42 5.13
CA ALA A 205 -12.44 -5.26 6.23
C ALA A 205 -13.47 -4.16 5.93
N THR A 206 -13.04 -3.05 5.35
CA THR A 206 -13.93 -1.95 4.93
C THR A 206 -14.92 -2.40 3.86
N ALA A 207 -14.46 -3.14 2.83
CA ALA A 207 -15.32 -3.63 1.75
C ALA A 207 -16.38 -4.64 2.25
N LEU A 208 -16.07 -5.43 3.29
CA LEU A 208 -17.01 -6.35 3.93
C LEU A 208 -17.98 -5.65 4.88
N SER A 209 -17.68 -4.42 5.32
CA SER A 209 -18.57 -3.70 6.25
C SER A 209 -19.95 -3.46 5.64
N ALA A 210 -20.99 -3.53 6.46
CA ALA A 210 -22.36 -3.28 6.01
C ALA A 210 -22.52 -1.85 5.45
N ALA A 211 -21.77 -0.88 5.98
CA ALA A 211 -21.82 0.53 5.59
C ALA A 211 -21.21 0.81 4.20
N CYS A 212 -20.30 -0.05 3.73
CA CYS A 212 -19.61 0.11 2.43
C CYS A 212 -20.08 -0.89 1.37
N ARG A 213 -21.01 -1.80 1.73
CA ARG A 213 -21.53 -2.80 0.79
C ARG A 213 -22.15 -2.14 -0.45
N GLY A 214 -21.67 -2.51 -1.63
CA GLY A 214 -22.13 -1.95 -2.92
C GLY A 214 -21.59 -0.59 -3.28
N LYS A 215 -20.74 0.03 -2.43
CA LYS A 215 -20.08 1.32 -2.70
C LYS A 215 -18.67 1.16 -3.30
N VAL A 216 -18.04 0.01 -3.11
CA VAL A 216 -16.71 -0.31 -3.62
C VAL A 216 -16.85 -1.21 -4.83
N GLU A 217 -16.39 -0.74 -6.00
CA GLU A 217 -16.44 -1.47 -7.27
C GLU A 217 -15.32 -2.50 -7.38
N SER A 218 -14.13 -2.17 -6.86
CA SER A 218 -12.97 -3.06 -6.93
C SER A 218 -12.02 -2.88 -5.76
N LEU A 219 -11.20 -3.92 -5.49
CA LEU A 219 -10.13 -3.92 -4.52
C LEU A 219 -8.76 -4.01 -5.19
N LEU A 220 -7.81 -3.23 -4.70
CA LEU A 220 -6.40 -3.27 -5.05
C LEU A 220 -5.57 -3.58 -3.81
N LEU A 221 -4.93 -4.73 -3.77
CA LEU A 221 -4.22 -5.22 -2.60
C LEU A 221 -2.76 -5.48 -2.93
N PHE A 222 -1.85 -4.82 -2.24
CA PHE A 222 -0.43 -5.13 -2.31
C PHE A 222 -0.02 -5.92 -1.08
N TYR A 223 0.46 -7.15 -1.27
CA TYR A 223 0.95 -8.03 -0.20
C TYR A 223 0.15 -7.87 1.12
N PRO A 224 -1.19 -8.00 1.09
CA PRO A 224 -2.05 -7.65 2.22
C PRO A 224 -1.86 -8.58 3.41
N VAL A 225 -2.04 -8.05 4.63
CA VAL A 225 -2.30 -8.88 5.81
C VAL A 225 -3.72 -9.43 5.72
N THR A 226 -3.89 -10.73 5.68
CA THR A 226 -5.23 -11.35 5.70
C THR A 226 -5.56 -11.99 7.04
N LYS A 227 -4.54 -12.33 7.83
CA LYS A 227 -4.64 -12.85 9.21
C LYS A 227 -3.65 -12.07 10.08
N ALA A 228 -4.12 -11.47 11.18
CA ALA A 228 -3.31 -10.67 12.09
C ALA A 228 -2.58 -11.52 13.14
N PHE A 229 -2.03 -12.65 12.72
CA PHE A 229 -1.23 -13.58 13.53
C PHE A 229 -0.36 -14.47 12.63
N ASP A 230 0.65 -15.13 13.20
CA ASP A 230 1.39 -16.18 12.51
C ASP A 230 0.48 -17.41 12.30
N ASP A 231 0.15 -17.67 11.04
CA ASP A 231 -0.73 -18.78 10.66
C ASP A 231 0.02 -20.09 10.37
N GLY A 232 1.32 -20.14 10.63
CA GLY A 232 2.17 -21.30 10.41
C GLY A 232 2.44 -21.61 8.94
N SER A 233 2.09 -20.71 8.00
CA SER A 233 2.33 -20.94 6.58
C SER A 233 3.82 -21.03 6.24
N ALA A 234 4.13 -21.67 5.11
CA ALA A 234 5.52 -21.87 4.69
C ALA A 234 6.27 -20.55 4.47
N SER A 235 5.60 -19.52 4.00
CA SER A 235 6.20 -18.19 3.78
C SER A 235 6.67 -17.54 5.09
N TRP A 236 5.94 -17.71 6.20
CA TRP A 236 6.38 -17.24 7.53
C TRP A 236 7.68 -17.89 7.98
N GLN A 237 7.81 -19.20 7.75
CA GLN A 237 9.04 -19.93 8.09
C GLN A 237 10.20 -19.56 7.16
N GLN A 238 9.94 -19.45 5.85
CA GLN A 238 10.96 -19.24 4.82
C GLN A 238 11.49 -17.81 4.78
N TYR A 239 10.63 -16.82 4.99
CA TYR A 239 10.95 -15.41 4.82
C TYR A 239 10.84 -14.59 6.12
N GLY A 240 10.71 -15.24 7.25
CA GLY A 240 10.49 -14.62 8.56
C GLY A 240 11.62 -13.75 9.08
N ARG A 241 12.78 -13.70 8.39
CA ARG A 241 13.91 -12.86 8.79
C ARG A 241 14.76 -12.45 7.59
N GLY A 242 15.02 -11.13 7.49
CA GLY A 242 15.97 -10.57 6.51
C GLY A 242 15.38 -10.35 5.12
N PHE A 243 14.05 -10.38 4.95
CA PHE A 243 13.36 -10.16 3.68
C PHE A 243 12.47 -8.91 3.67
N GLY A 244 12.73 -7.94 4.54
CA GLY A 244 12.05 -6.63 4.53
C GLY A 244 10.84 -6.54 5.45
N LEU A 245 10.23 -7.66 5.83
CA LEU A 245 9.23 -7.77 6.89
C LEU A 245 9.55 -9.02 7.72
N ASP A 246 10.15 -8.81 8.89
CA ASP A 246 10.51 -9.91 9.79
C ASP A 246 9.34 -10.30 10.69
N THR A 247 9.29 -11.55 11.11
CA THR A 247 8.25 -12.09 12.00
C THR A 247 8.14 -11.27 13.28
N GLU A 248 9.26 -10.89 13.90
CA GLU A 248 9.31 -10.16 15.17
C GLU A 248 8.53 -8.83 15.11
N ILE A 249 8.75 -8.02 14.06
CA ILE A 249 8.04 -6.75 13.92
C ILE A 249 6.58 -6.97 13.55
N MET A 250 6.27 -8.00 12.73
CA MET A 250 4.88 -8.30 12.38
C MET A 250 4.07 -8.72 13.61
N GLU A 251 4.64 -9.50 14.52
CA GLU A 251 4.02 -9.85 15.80
C GLU A 251 3.76 -8.62 16.67
N ALA A 252 4.71 -7.67 16.72
CA ALA A 252 4.51 -6.40 17.44
C ALA A 252 3.39 -5.55 16.84
N PHE A 253 3.29 -5.50 15.51
CA PHE A 253 2.18 -4.85 14.81
C PHE A 253 0.84 -5.48 15.15
N ASN A 254 0.75 -6.81 15.07
CA ASN A 254 -0.46 -7.55 15.41
C ASN A 254 -0.88 -7.26 16.85
N ARG A 255 0.06 -7.31 17.81
CA ARG A 255 -0.19 -7.02 19.20
C ARG A 255 -0.68 -5.59 19.44
N ALA A 256 -0.09 -4.60 18.76
CA ALA A 256 -0.51 -3.21 18.88
C ALA A 256 -1.93 -2.99 18.35
N TYR A 257 -2.24 -3.56 17.19
CA TYR A 257 -3.55 -3.40 16.54
C TYR A 257 -4.65 -4.11 17.29
N THR A 258 -4.40 -5.34 17.75
CA THR A 258 -5.39 -6.19 18.45
C THR A 258 -5.37 -6.03 19.97
N LEU A 259 -4.80 -4.96 20.49
CA LEU A 259 -4.56 -4.73 21.93
C LEU A 259 -5.80 -4.95 22.82
N ARG A 260 -6.99 -4.73 22.26
CA ARG A 260 -8.29 -4.84 22.96
C ARG A 260 -9.28 -5.74 22.23
N ALA A 261 -8.81 -6.58 21.31
CA ALA A 261 -9.65 -7.41 20.46
C ALA A 261 -9.00 -8.77 20.23
N ASP A 262 -9.79 -9.75 19.80
CA ASP A 262 -9.27 -11.05 19.38
C ASP A 262 -8.72 -10.96 17.95
N ALA A 263 -7.45 -11.33 17.77
CA ALA A 263 -6.82 -11.39 16.45
C ALA A 263 -7.56 -12.34 15.48
N HIS A 264 -8.35 -13.29 16.00
CA HIS A 264 -9.15 -14.22 15.21
C HIS A 264 -10.54 -13.68 14.84
N ASP A 265 -10.90 -12.47 15.27
CA ASP A 265 -12.10 -11.81 14.77
C ASP A 265 -12.02 -11.64 13.25
N THR A 266 -13.05 -12.05 12.52
CA THR A 266 -13.10 -12.01 11.06
C THR A 266 -13.12 -10.58 10.49
N ALA A 267 -13.41 -9.57 11.28
CA ALA A 267 -13.27 -8.16 10.89
C ALA A 267 -11.81 -7.66 11.00
N ILE A 268 -10.95 -8.38 11.72
CA ILE A 268 -9.50 -8.17 11.82
C ILE A 268 -8.78 -9.11 10.83
N SER A 269 -9.01 -10.40 10.99
CA SER A 269 -8.42 -11.47 10.17
C SER A 269 -9.41 -11.92 9.11
N VAL A 270 -9.61 -11.10 8.08
CA VAL A 270 -10.58 -11.34 6.99
C VAL A 270 -10.35 -12.69 6.30
N GLY A 271 -9.10 -13.18 6.27
CA GLY A 271 -8.77 -14.52 5.80
C GLY A 271 -9.48 -15.67 6.54
N LEU A 272 -10.05 -15.42 7.73
CA LEU A 272 -10.84 -16.42 8.47
C LEU A 272 -12.34 -16.41 8.12
N CYS A 273 -12.81 -15.47 7.33
CA CYS A 273 -14.21 -15.46 6.86
C CYS A 273 -14.53 -16.73 6.08
N SER A 274 -15.81 -17.12 6.04
CA SER A 274 -16.25 -18.21 5.17
C SER A 274 -16.03 -17.88 3.68
N ASP A 275 -15.89 -18.89 2.82
CA ASP A 275 -15.75 -18.69 1.38
C ASP A 275 -16.95 -17.94 0.80
N SER A 276 -18.16 -18.23 1.30
CA SER A 276 -19.36 -17.50 0.88
C SER A 276 -19.27 -16.00 1.22
N THR A 277 -18.66 -15.63 2.35
CA THR A 277 -18.41 -14.22 2.71
C THR A 277 -17.32 -13.61 1.81
N LEU A 278 -16.19 -14.29 1.64
CA LEU A 278 -15.10 -13.81 0.77
C LEU A 278 -15.55 -13.60 -0.68
N GLN A 279 -16.42 -14.46 -1.19
CA GLN A 279 -17.00 -14.34 -2.53
C GLN A 279 -17.98 -13.17 -2.68
N THR A 280 -18.40 -12.51 -1.60
CA THR A 280 -19.15 -11.23 -1.67
C THR A 280 -18.24 -10.03 -1.95
N LEU A 281 -16.95 -10.14 -1.70
CA LEU A 281 -15.97 -9.08 -2.00
C LEU A 281 -16.06 -8.69 -3.50
N PRO A 282 -15.80 -7.42 -3.83
CA PRO A 282 -15.78 -6.97 -5.22
C PRO A 282 -14.62 -7.61 -6.01
N ARG A 283 -14.57 -7.37 -7.32
CA ARG A 283 -13.42 -7.81 -8.13
C ARG A 283 -12.12 -7.29 -7.51
N THR A 284 -11.10 -8.15 -7.46
CA THR A 284 -9.88 -7.87 -6.70
C THR A 284 -8.63 -8.16 -7.52
N LEU A 285 -7.71 -7.21 -7.53
CA LEU A 285 -6.32 -7.44 -7.94
C LEU A 285 -5.44 -7.50 -6.70
N LEU A 286 -4.76 -8.64 -6.49
CA LEU A 286 -3.75 -8.82 -5.46
C LEU A 286 -2.37 -8.95 -6.10
N ILE A 287 -1.46 -8.05 -5.75
CA ILE A 287 -0.07 -8.11 -6.18
C ILE A 287 0.81 -8.49 -4.99
N ALA A 288 1.44 -9.65 -5.08
CA ALA A 288 2.26 -10.23 -4.03
C ALA A 288 3.75 -10.11 -4.35
N ALA A 289 4.58 -10.04 -3.32
CA ALA A 289 6.02 -10.28 -3.44
C ALA A 289 6.32 -11.78 -3.25
N GLU A 290 7.26 -12.34 -4.02
CA GLU A 290 7.66 -13.75 -3.88
C GLU A 290 8.24 -14.03 -2.49
N ARG A 291 9.14 -13.12 -2.04
CA ARG A 291 9.93 -13.29 -0.81
C ARG A 291 9.35 -12.45 0.33
N ASP A 292 8.16 -12.85 0.78
CA ASP A 292 7.38 -12.13 1.79
C ASP A 292 6.67 -13.11 2.71
N ILE A 293 6.64 -12.84 4.01
CA ILE A 293 5.93 -13.67 4.99
C ILE A 293 4.42 -13.73 4.70
N LEU A 294 3.84 -12.69 4.10
CA LEU A 294 2.40 -12.58 3.80
C LEU A 294 2.00 -13.23 2.47
N ARG A 295 2.98 -13.78 1.71
CA ARG A 295 2.76 -14.37 0.39
C ARG A 295 1.66 -15.43 0.39
N ASP A 296 1.76 -16.39 1.30
CA ASP A 296 0.88 -17.56 1.32
C ASP A 296 -0.53 -17.21 1.83
N GLN A 297 -0.65 -16.26 2.77
CA GLN A 297 -1.94 -15.72 3.19
C GLN A 297 -2.68 -15.05 2.02
N GLY A 298 -1.99 -14.26 1.22
CA GLY A 298 -2.55 -13.62 0.04
C GLY A 298 -2.95 -14.63 -1.03
N LYS A 299 -2.20 -15.72 -1.20
CA LYS A 299 -2.54 -16.82 -2.12
C LYS A 299 -3.82 -17.52 -1.69
N GLU A 300 -3.91 -17.92 -0.41
CA GLU A 300 -5.10 -18.58 0.16
C GLU A 300 -6.35 -17.70 -0.03
N LEU A 301 -6.25 -16.39 0.26
CA LEU A 301 -7.37 -15.47 0.10
C LEU A 301 -7.92 -15.49 -1.33
N VAL A 302 -7.05 -15.35 -2.33
CA VAL A 302 -7.47 -15.30 -3.75
C VAL A 302 -8.09 -16.63 -4.21
N GLU A 303 -7.51 -17.75 -3.82
CA GLU A 303 -8.06 -19.09 -4.14
C GLU A 303 -9.49 -19.23 -3.59
N ARG A 304 -9.76 -18.74 -2.38
CA ARG A 304 -11.08 -18.83 -1.73
C ARG A 304 -12.08 -17.79 -2.27
N MET A 305 -11.61 -16.65 -2.77
CA MET A 305 -12.45 -15.65 -3.46
C MET A 305 -12.91 -16.14 -4.85
N GLY A 306 -12.17 -17.05 -5.46
CA GLY A 306 -12.48 -17.63 -6.77
C GLY A 306 -12.32 -16.63 -7.93
N GLN A 307 -13.20 -16.68 -8.93
CA GLN A 307 -13.04 -15.97 -10.20
C GLN A 307 -13.06 -14.43 -10.09
N LYS A 308 -13.48 -13.88 -8.97
CA LYS A 308 -13.48 -12.42 -8.75
C LYS A 308 -12.11 -11.86 -8.39
N ALA A 309 -11.17 -12.71 -8.01
CA ALA A 309 -9.84 -12.29 -7.61
C ALA A 309 -8.77 -12.80 -8.60
N ARG A 310 -7.88 -11.88 -8.95
CA ARG A 310 -6.69 -12.16 -9.74
C ARG A 310 -5.46 -11.90 -8.88
N ARG A 311 -4.52 -12.85 -8.87
CA ARG A 311 -3.23 -12.67 -8.19
C ARG A 311 -2.10 -12.57 -9.21
N ILE A 312 -1.20 -11.61 -8.99
CA ILE A 312 0.07 -11.50 -9.68
C ILE A 312 1.17 -11.60 -8.62
N GLU A 313 2.10 -12.52 -8.80
CA GLU A 313 3.29 -12.60 -7.96
C GLU A 313 4.47 -11.97 -8.68
N TYR A 314 5.16 -11.04 -8.02
CA TYR A 314 6.38 -10.43 -8.53
C TYR A 314 7.58 -11.26 -8.06
N GLU A 315 8.04 -12.13 -8.95
CA GLU A 315 9.19 -12.98 -8.72
C GLU A 315 10.44 -12.14 -8.47
N GLY A 316 11.18 -12.46 -7.40
CA GLY A 316 12.36 -11.72 -6.97
C GLY A 316 12.07 -10.55 -6.03
N ALA A 317 10.86 -9.99 -6.00
CA ALA A 317 10.51 -8.88 -5.12
C ALA A 317 10.44 -9.31 -3.64
N VAL A 318 10.64 -8.32 -2.76
CA VAL A 318 10.39 -8.43 -1.31
C VAL A 318 9.34 -7.41 -0.88
N HIS A 319 8.87 -7.50 0.36
CA HIS A 319 7.93 -6.54 0.94
C HIS A 319 8.37 -5.08 0.72
N LEU A 320 7.44 -4.12 0.82
CA LEU A 320 7.67 -2.66 0.72
C LEU A 320 7.96 -2.12 -0.70
N PHE A 321 7.89 -2.90 -1.79
CA PHE A 321 8.24 -2.41 -3.12
C PHE A 321 7.38 -1.22 -3.61
N ILE A 322 6.18 -1.05 -3.04
CA ILE A 322 5.26 0.06 -3.40
C ILE A 322 5.58 1.36 -2.66
N THR A 323 6.03 1.25 -1.41
CA THR A 323 6.17 2.40 -0.49
C THR A 323 7.59 2.89 -0.35
N VAL A 324 8.58 1.99 -0.36
CA VAL A 324 9.98 2.33 -0.12
C VAL A 324 10.78 2.24 -1.43
N PRO A 325 11.54 3.31 -1.81
CA PRO A 325 12.40 3.26 -3.00
C PRO A 325 13.45 2.16 -2.92
N GLY A 326 13.88 1.64 -4.08
CA GLY A 326 14.93 0.64 -4.20
C GLY A 326 14.52 -0.62 -4.95
N GLN A 327 13.21 -0.80 -5.22
CA GLN A 327 12.68 -1.88 -6.05
C GLN A 327 11.91 -1.29 -7.24
N GLU A 328 12.61 -0.51 -8.07
CA GLU A 328 12.01 0.35 -9.09
C GLU A 328 11.25 -0.43 -10.17
N VAL A 329 11.76 -1.58 -10.60
CA VAL A 329 11.11 -2.41 -11.63
C VAL A 329 9.77 -2.93 -11.10
N ALA A 330 9.74 -3.44 -9.87
CA ALA A 330 8.50 -3.90 -9.24
C ALA A 330 7.49 -2.73 -9.07
N PHE A 331 7.96 -1.56 -8.66
CA PHE A 331 7.13 -0.36 -8.53
C PHE A 331 6.50 0.06 -9.87
N GLN A 332 7.30 0.18 -10.94
CA GLN A 332 6.83 0.61 -12.26
C GLN A 332 5.85 -0.41 -12.86
N ARG A 333 6.14 -1.69 -12.72
CA ARG A 333 5.24 -2.76 -13.14
C ARG A 333 3.90 -2.68 -12.41
N ALA A 334 3.93 -2.43 -11.09
CA ALA A 334 2.73 -2.28 -10.30
C ALA A 334 1.84 -1.12 -10.77
N VAL A 335 2.43 0.03 -11.10
CA VAL A 335 1.68 1.17 -11.66
C VAL A 335 0.97 0.76 -12.96
N VAL A 336 1.67 0.08 -13.88
CA VAL A 336 1.08 -0.37 -15.17
C VAL A 336 -0.03 -1.39 -14.95
N ASP A 337 0.21 -2.41 -14.11
CA ASP A 337 -0.78 -3.47 -13.84
C ASP A 337 -2.04 -2.89 -13.18
N VAL A 338 -1.90 -1.91 -12.30
CA VAL A 338 -3.04 -1.25 -11.61
C VAL A 338 -3.80 -0.33 -12.53
N VAL A 339 -3.13 0.48 -13.35
CA VAL A 339 -3.81 1.31 -14.36
C VAL A 339 -4.65 0.43 -15.27
N GLY A 340 -4.05 -0.65 -15.80
CA GLY A 340 -4.77 -1.61 -16.65
C GLY A 340 -5.97 -2.27 -15.95
N PHE A 341 -5.86 -2.59 -14.66
CA PHE A 341 -6.95 -3.16 -13.87
C PHE A 341 -8.10 -2.17 -13.67
N ILE A 342 -7.80 -0.91 -13.32
CA ILE A 342 -8.85 0.10 -13.05
C ILE A 342 -9.53 0.55 -14.36
N GLU A 343 -8.79 0.69 -15.46
CA GLU A 343 -9.35 1.14 -16.75
C GLU A 343 -10.22 0.09 -17.43
N ASN A 344 -9.76 -1.14 -17.48
CA ASN A 344 -10.38 -2.18 -18.31
C ASN A 344 -11.52 -2.92 -17.63
N GLY A 345 -11.73 -2.74 -16.35
CA GLY A 345 -12.75 -3.45 -15.59
C GLY A 345 -12.57 -4.99 -15.58
N LYS A 346 -11.35 -5.48 -15.90
CA LYS A 346 -11.07 -6.92 -16.12
C LYS A 346 -10.01 -7.45 -15.17
#